data_385d1cef7dfcc6e4e0c1f3cf9aac1ec3
#
_entry.id   385d1cef7dfcc6e4e0c1f3cf9aac1ec3
#
_cell.length_a   1.000
_cell.length_b   1.000
_cell.length_c   1.000
_cell.angle_alpha   90.00
_cell.angle_beta   90.00
_cell.angle_gamma   90.00
#
_symmetry.space_group_name_H-M   'P 1'
#
loop_
_entity.id
_entity.type
_entity.pdbx_description
1 polymer ?
#
loop_
_entity_poly.entity_id
_entity_poly.type
_entity_poly.pdbx_seq_one_letter_code
_entity_poly.pdbx_strand_id
1 'polypeptide(L)'
;MLIHVRKASEVKPSEITERRVYEARRDFLKTAAGAALGAAGVSLFGMPDAQAGTKLNNVGKSRYSTIEPANSLQDITSYNNFYEFGVEKEEPAQQAKNFVTTPWSIAVEGEVAKPAVYQLEDFIKPHALEERIYRMRCVEAWSMVIPWVGIPLADIIKHLQPTSKAKYVEFVTLHDPTRMPGQKRPVLQWPYREGLRMDEAMHPLAILAVGLYGEVLPNQNGAPIRLVVPWKYGFKNIKSIVKLRFSEQPPQTTWNIQGPREYGFYANVNPEVDHPRWTQSKERRIGEFLKRKTLKFNGYEEEVASLYAGMDLKKFY
;
A
#
# COMPACT_ATOMS: atom_id res chain seq x y z
N MET A 1 -16.19 -15.05 32.95
CA MET A 1 -14.79 -15.24 32.56
C MET A 1 -14.71 -15.07 31.06
N LEU A 2 -14.23 -13.93 30.56
CA LEU A 2 -14.09 -13.69 29.11
C LEU A 2 -12.79 -14.36 28.64
N ILE A 3 -12.91 -15.41 27.85
CA ILE A 3 -11.76 -16.07 27.22
C ILE A 3 -11.34 -15.21 26.03
N HIS A 4 -10.20 -14.54 26.14
CA HIS A 4 -9.62 -13.79 25.02
C HIS A 4 -8.82 -14.78 24.17
N VAL A 5 -9.36 -15.14 23.00
CA VAL A 5 -8.65 -15.96 22.01
C VAL A 5 -7.71 -15.05 21.22
N ARG A 6 -6.40 -15.25 21.37
CA ARG A 6 -5.38 -14.48 20.63
C ARG A 6 -5.40 -14.88 19.17
N LYS A 7 -5.50 -13.89 18.29
CA LYS A 7 -5.38 -14.08 16.84
C LYS A 7 -3.91 -14.19 16.42
N ALA A 8 -3.63 -14.91 15.33
CA ALA A 8 -2.28 -15.00 14.76
C ALA A 8 -1.71 -13.63 14.35
N SER A 9 -2.57 -12.63 14.16
CA SER A 9 -2.22 -11.23 13.90
C SER A 9 -1.87 -10.43 15.16
N GLU A 10 -2.13 -10.95 16.38
CA GLU A 10 -1.80 -10.31 17.66
C GLU A 10 -0.40 -10.66 18.12
N VAL A 11 0.34 -9.67 18.63
CA VAL A 11 1.70 -9.82 19.15
C VAL A 11 1.67 -10.05 20.65
N LYS A 12 2.69 -10.75 21.18
CA LYS A 12 2.83 -10.99 22.63
C LYS A 12 3.09 -9.68 23.36
N PRO A 13 2.57 -9.50 24.60
CA PRO A 13 2.82 -8.29 25.40
C PRO A 13 4.29 -7.94 25.60
N SER A 14 5.20 -8.94 25.60
CA SER A 14 6.65 -8.76 25.70
C SER A 14 7.31 -8.14 24.47
N GLU A 15 6.60 -8.05 23.35
CA GLU A 15 7.07 -7.50 22.07
C GLU A 15 6.52 -6.08 21.82
N ILE A 16 5.78 -5.52 22.80
CA ILE A 16 5.17 -4.19 22.70
C ILE A 16 6.19 -3.15 23.18
N THR A 17 6.59 -2.25 22.28
CA THR A 17 7.36 -1.06 22.66
C THR A 17 6.46 -0.13 23.47
N GLU A 18 6.87 0.25 24.68
CA GLU A 18 6.11 1.17 25.54
C GLU A 18 5.81 2.48 24.79
N ARG A 19 4.58 2.98 24.96
CA ARG A 19 4.09 4.21 24.32
C ARG A 19 5.03 5.40 24.53
N ARG A 20 5.70 5.49 25.69
CA ARG A 20 6.70 6.54 25.98
C ARG A 20 7.92 6.48 25.07
N VAL A 21 8.38 5.29 24.70
CA VAL A 21 9.54 5.11 23.79
C VAL A 21 9.15 5.48 22.35
N TYR A 22 7.91 5.19 21.97
CA TYR A 22 7.34 5.61 20.68
C TYR A 22 7.19 7.14 20.60
N GLU A 23 6.65 7.78 21.65
CA GLU A 23 6.46 9.23 21.72
C GLU A 23 7.80 9.98 21.85
N ALA A 24 8.76 9.48 22.63
CA ALA A 24 10.10 10.08 22.76
C ALA A 24 10.92 10.05 21.46
N ARG A 25 10.82 8.99 20.65
CA ARG A 25 11.39 8.95 19.30
C ARG A 25 10.77 9.98 18.38
N ARG A 26 9.46 10.17 18.48
CA ARG A 26 8.73 11.19 17.71
C ARG A 26 9.16 12.62 18.08
N ASP A 27 9.42 12.88 19.36
CA ASP A 27 9.83 14.20 19.84
C ASP A 27 11.31 14.50 19.51
N PHE A 28 12.17 13.48 19.54
CA PHE A 28 13.55 13.60 19.08
C PHE A 28 13.64 13.95 17.57
N LEU A 29 12.81 13.34 16.74
CA LEU A 29 12.74 13.64 15.31
C LEU A 29 12.18 15.05 15.03
N LYS A 30 11.24 15.57 15.85
CA LYS A 30 10.75 16.95 15.75
C LYS A 30 11.85 17.99 16.07
N THR A 31 12.71 17.69 17.03
CA THR A 31 13.79 18.60 17.43
C THR A 31 14.91 18.65 16.37
N ALA A 32 15.16 17.53 15.68
CA ALA A 32 16.13 17.50 14.59
C ALA A 32 15.65 18.19 13.29
N ALA A 33 14.32 18.22 13.05
CA ALA A 33 13.71 18.87 11.88
C ALA A 33 13.46 20.39 12.07
N GLY A 34 13.51 20.89 13.31
CA GLY A 34 13.20 22.30 13.66
C GLY A 34 14.28 23.32 13.35
N ALA A 35 15.45 22.92 12.83
CA ALA A 35 16.58 23.82 12.56
C ALA A 35 16.62 24.40 11.14
N ALA A 36 15.67 24.10 10.27
CA ALA A 36 15.62 24.64 8.91
C ALA A 36 14.18 24.96 8.52
N LEU A 37 13.67 26.16 8.85
CA LEU A 37 12.59 26.79 8.06
C LEU A 37 12.25 28.19 8.62
N GLY A 38 12.68 29.22 7.92
CA GLY A 38 12.03 30.55 7.93
C GLY A 38 11.36 30.77 6.60
N ALA A 39 10.13 31.18 6.66
CA ALA A 39 9.30 31.95 5.72
C ALA A 39 8.00 31.26 5.30
N ALA A 40 6.91 31.73 5.94
CA ALA A 40 5.54 31.33 5.64
C ALA A 40 4.83 32.43 4.83
N GLY A 41 4.13 32.02 3.78
CA GLY A 41 3.04 32.77 3.16
C GLY A 41 1.71 32.05 3.41
N VAL A 42 0.79 32.70 4.08
CA VAL A 42 -0.56 32.19 4.37
C VAL A 42 -1.45 32.46 3.16
N SER A 43 -1.96 31.39 2.53
CA SER A 43 -3.04 31.45 1.55
C SER A 43 -4.33 30.93 2.18
N LEU A 44 -5.34 31.78 2.21
CA LEU A 44 -6.71 31.45 2.61
C LEU A 44 -7.43 30.77 1.42
N PHE A 45 -8.07 29.61 1.68
CA PHE A 45 -8.78 28.79 0.70
C PHE A 45 -7.91 27.99 -0.30
N GLY A 46 -7.34 26.91 0.18
CA GLY A 46 -6.74 25.83 -0.59
C GLY A 46 -6.12 24.84 0.38
N MET A 47 -6.30 23.53 0.18
CA MET A 47 -5.41 22.59 0.84
C MET A 47 -3.97 22.97 0.43
N PRO A 48 -3.02 23.09 1.38
CA PRO A 48 -1.64 23.40 1.03
C PRO A 48 -1.15 22.31 0.06
N ASP A 49 -0.30 22.69 -0.89
CA ASP A 49 0.41 21.75 -1.76
C ASP A 49 0.86 20.57 -0.90
N ALA A 50 0.39 19.37 -1.26
CA ALA A 50 0.58 18.17 -0.46
C ALA A 50 2.06 17.74 -0.50
N GLN A 51 2.90 18.45 0.23
CA GLN A 51 4.32 18.09 0.39
C GLN A 51 4.47 16.99 1.45
N ALA A 52 5.36 16.03 1.20
CA ALA A 52 5.78 15.06 2.19
C ALA A 52 6.12 15.74 3.53
N GLY A 53 5.62 15.19 4.65
CA GLY A 53 5.78 15.79 5.97
C GLY A 53 4.61 16.69 6.41
N THR A 54 3.63 16.97 5.55
CA THR A 54 2.38 17.65 5.93
C THR A 54 1.49 16.67 6.72
N LYS A 55 1.04 17.09 7.92
CA LYS A 55 0.17 16.29 8.76
C LYS A 55 -1.23 16.15 8.18
N LEU A 56 -1.75 14.95 8.23
CA LEU A 56 -3.15 14.66 7.92
C LEU A 56 -4.01 14.89 9.17
N ASN A 57 -5.11 15.60 9.01
CA ASN A 57 -6.05 15.89 10.08
C ASN A 57 -7.20 14.87 10.10
N ASN A 58 -7.86 14.73 11.26
CA ASN A 58 -9.05 13.90 11.42
C ASN A 58 -8.83 12.41 11.07
N VAL A 59 -7.65 11.88 11.36
CA VAL A 59 -7.33 10.46 11.12
C VAL A 59 -7.86 9.63 12.27
N GLY A 60 -8.83 8.75 11.98
CA GLY A 60 -9.38 7.79 12.91
C GLY A 60 -8.42 6.62 13.18
N LYS A 61 -8.59 5.95 14.34
CA LYS A 61 -7.90 4.68 14.62
C LYS A 61 -8.74 3.51 14.13
N SER A 62 -8.07 2.49 13.58
CA SER A 62 -8.74 1.30 13.10
C SER A 62 -8.50 0.08 14.00
N ARG A 63 -9.54 -0.75 14.15
CA ARG A 63 -9.45 -2.06 14.82
C ARG A 63 -8.64 -3.10 14.03
N TYR A 64 -8.31 -2.82 12.79
CA TYR A 64 -7.58 -3.74 11.91
C TYR A 64 -6.06 -3.56 11.97
N SER A 65 -5.56 -2.66 12.80
CA SER A 65 -4.13 -2.46 12.99
C SER A 65 -3.51 -3.62 13.78
N THR A 66 -2.30 -4.06 13.36
CA THR A 66 -1.47 -4.90 14.22
C THR A 66 -0.87 -4.08 15.36
N ILE A 67 -0.56 -4.75 16.47
CA ILE A 67 0.15 -4.16 17.62
C ILE A 67 1.68 -4.32 17.50
N GLU A 68 2.18 -4.92 16.39
CA GLU A 68 3.61 -5.01 16.15
C GLU A 68 4.26 -3.64 16.05
N PRO A 69 5.51 -3.48 16.54
CA PRO A 69 6.26 -2.25 16.35
C PRO A 69 6.40 -1.92 14.86
N ALA A 70 6.04 -0.69 14.50
CA ALA A 70 6.27 -0.20 13.15
C ALA A 70 7.78 -0.06 12.88
N ASN A 71 8.19 -0.33 11.66
CA ASN A 71 9.54 -0.04 11.19
C ASN A 71 9.84 1.46 11.29
N SER A 72 11.11 1.83 11.34
CA SER A 72 11.47 3.26 11.35
C SER A 72 10.99 3.96 10.07
N LEU A 73 10.70 5.27 10.16
CA LEU A 73 10.39 6.08 8.98
C LEU A 73 11.55 6.01 7.97
N GLN A 74 12.79 6.01 8.46
CA GLN A 74 13.99 5.88 7.64
C GLN A 74 13.97 4.59 6.80
N ASP A 75 13.71 3.42 7.42
CA ASP A 75 13.66 2.15 6.70
C ASP A 75 12.57 2.17 5.62
N ILE A 76 11.38 2.65 5.99
CA ILE A 76 10.21 2.64 5.10
C ILE A 76 10.41 3.60 3.91
N THR A 77 11.09 4.72 4.10
CA THR A 77 11.26 5.74 3.06
C THR A 77 12.53 5.59 2.24
N SER A 78 13.48 4.73 2.65
CA SER A 78 14.74 4.53 1.92
C SER A 78 14.88 3.15 1.27
N TYR A 79 14.04 2.17 1.63
CA TYR A 79 14.09 0.81 1.10
C TYR A 79 12.80 0.48 0.36
N ASN A 80 12.74 0.75 -0.95
CA ASN A 80 11.51 0.72 -1.73
C ASN A 80 11.65 -0.10 -3.02
N ASN A 81 10.58 -0.77 -3.42
CA ASN A 81 10.40 -1.29 -4.77
C ASN A 81 9.42 -0.36 -5.49
N PHE A 82 9.93 0.53 -6.34
CA PHE A 82 9.14 1.42 -7.17
C PHE A 82 9.83 1.61 -8.52
N TYR A 83 9.63 0.65 -9.41
CA TYR A 83 10.37 0.49 -10.65
C TYR A 83 10.24 1.68 -11.60
N GLU A 84 9.18 2.45 -11.46
CA GLU A 84 8.96 3.71 -12.17
C GLU A 84 10.04 4.77 -11.86
N PHE A 85 10.71 4.63 -10.68
CA PHE A 85 11.82 5.50 -10.28
C PHE A 85 13.18 4.78 -10.26
N GLY A 86 13.20 3.45 -10.34
CA GLY A 86 14.43 2.69 -10.38
C GLY A 86 14.27 1.26 -9.87
N VAL A 87 15.27 0.41 -10.14
CA VAL A 87 15.22 -1.02 -9.82
C VAL A 87 15.90 -1.35 -8.49
N GLU A 88 16.87 -0.50 -8.06
CA GLU A 88 17.53 -0.65 -6.76
C GLU A 88 16.66 -0.07 -5.65
N LYS A 89 16.84 -0.55 -4.42
CA LYS A 89 15.95 -0.21 -3.28
C LYS A 89 16.05 1.26 -2.87
N GLU A 90 17.19 1.89 -3.09
CA GLU A 90 17.47 3.28 -2.71
C GLU A 90 17.15 4.28 -3.83
N GLU A 91 17.09 3.82 -5.08
CA GLU A 91 16.80 4.68 -6.25
C GLU A 91 15.48 5.45 -6.13
N PRO A 92 14.36 4.84 -5.71
CA PRO A 92 13.09 5.58 -5.60
C PRO A 92 13.16 6.77 -4.64
N ALA A 93 13.84 6.65 -3.51
CA ALA A 93 14.01 7.75 -2.57
C ALA A 93 14.83 8.92 -3.14
N GLN A 94 15.75 8.63 -4.07
CA GLN A 94 16.58 9.64 -4.74
C GLN A 94 15.87 10.25 -5.96
N GLN A 95 15.31 9.41 -6.81
CA GLN A 95 14.74 9.82 -8.10
C GLN A 95 13.36 10.47 -7.97
N ALA A 96 12.59 10.14 -6.93
CA ALA A 96 11.26 10.69 -6.72
C ALA A 96 11.25 12.04 -5.97
N LYS A 97 12.40 12.59 -5.57
CA LYS A 97 12.47 13.84 -4.77
C LYS A 97 11.67 14.99 -5.38
N ASN A 98 11.76 15.14 -6.70
CA ASN A 98 11.13 16.24 -7.44
C ASN A 98 9.82 15.81 -8.13
N PHE A 99 9.26 14.67 -7.74
CA PHE A 99 8.00 14.20 -8.31
C PHE A 99 6.82 15.03 -7.80
N VAL A 100 6.19 15.75 -8.72
CA VAL A 100 5.05 16.63 -8.42
C VAL A 100 3.76 15.81 -8.51
N THR A 101 2.96 15.85 -7.45
CA THR A 101 1.69 15.13 -7.31
C THR A 101 0.46 16.01 -7.30
N THR A 102 0.61 17.31 -7.57
CA THR A 102 -0.47 18.30 -7.63
C THR A 102 -0.34 19.11 -8.92
N PRO A 103 -1.39 19.25 -9.75
CA PRO A 103 -2.71 18.60 -9.61
C PRO A 103 -2.66 17.11 -9.95
N TRP A 104 -3.57 16.31 -9.37
CA TRP A 104 -3.69 14.89 -9.64
C TRP A 104 -5.14 14.50 -9.90
N SER A 105 -5.37 13.64 -10.89
CA SER A 105 -6.70 13.15 -11.22
C SER A 105 -6.73 11.63 -11.36
N ILE A 106 -7.89 11.06 -11.09
CA ILE A 106 -8.17 9.63 -11.17
C ILE A 106 -9.32 9.41 -12.14
N ALA A 107 -9.06 8.71 -13.24
CA ALA A 107 -10.09 8.28 -14.17
C ALA A 107 -10.81 7.03 -13.61
N VAL A 108 -12.12 7.05 -13.56
CA VAL A 108 -12.97 5.92 -13.22
C VAL A 108 -13.76 5.50 -14.45
N GLU A 109 -13.65 4.23 -14.85
CA GLU A 109 -14.21 3.73 -16.11
C GLU A 109 -14.63 2.27 -16.05
N GLY A 110 -15.25 1.77 -17.13
CA GLY A 110 -15.71 0.39 -17.27
C GLY A 110 -17.10 0.17 -16.67
N GLU A 111 -17.30 -0.95 -16.00
CA GLU A 111 -18.57 -1.40 -15.41
C GLU A 111 -18.93 -0.59 -14.15
N VAL A 112 -19.22 0.70 -14.31
CA VAL A 112 -19.54 1.67 -13.26
C VAL A 112 -20.68 2.60 -13.71
N ALA A 113 -21.57 2.97 -12.80
CA ALA A 113 -22.73 3.80 -13.13
C ALA A 113 -22.37 5.25 -13.50
N LYS A 114 -21.24 5.75 -12.96
CA LYS A 114 -20.80 7.14 -13.13
C LYS A 114 -19.32 7.19 -13.52
N PRO A 115 -18.99 6.85 -14.79
CA PRO A 115 -17.62 7.03 -15.29
C PRO A 115 -17.29 8.51 -15.31
N ALA A 116 -16.14 8.90 -14.75
CA ALA A 116 -15.72 10.28 -14.63
C ALA A 116 -14.21 10.38 -14.37
N VAL A 117 -13.68 11.58 -14.51
CA VAL A 117 -12.34 11.95 -14.04
C VAL A 117 -12.52 12.81 -12.79
N TYR A 118 -12.05 12.30 -11.67
CA TYR A 118 -12.12 12.98 -10.37
C TYR A 118 -10.79 13.68 -10.09
N GLN A 119 -10.82 14.93 -9.60
CA GLN A 119 -9.65 15.48 -8.93
C GLN A 119 -9.41 14.71 -7.64
N LEU A 120 -8.15 14.52 -7.25
CA LEU A 120 -7.80 13.69 -6.08
C LEU A 120 -8.49 14.17 -4.80
N GLU A 121 -8.56 15.48 -4.61
CA GLU A 121 -9.19 16.11 -3.46
C GLU A 121 -10.68 15.75 -3.38
N ASP A 122 -11.39 15.84 -4.49
CA ASP A 122 -12.81 15.48 -4.59
C ASP A 122 -13.03 13.96 -4.43
N PHE A 123 -12.06 13.17 -4.88
CA PHE A 123 -12.07 11.72 -4.74
C PHE A 123 -11.91 11.26 -3.27
N ILE A 124 -11.10 11.98 -2.49
CA ILE A 124 -10.80 11.66 -1.09
C ILE A 124 -11.81 12.28 -0.12
N LYS A 125 -12.22 13.54 -0.35
CA LYS A 125 -13.03 14.36 0.58
C LYS A 125 -14.29 13.69 1.14
N PRO A 126 -15.05 12.85 0.39
CA PRO A 126 -16.25 12.21 0.92
C PRO A 126 -15.99 11.13 1.98
N HIS A 127 -14.73 10.76 2.21
CA HIS A 127 -14.35 9.58 2.99
C HIS A 127 -13.57 9.93 4.25
N ALA A 128 -13.77 9.14 5.31
CA ALA A 128 -12.98 9.23 6.52
C ALA A 128 -11.59 8.59 6.32
N LEU A 129 -10.56 9.24 6.87
CA LEU A 129 -9.21 8.71 6.91
C LEU A 129 -9.03 7.85 8.16
N GLU A 130 -8.39 6.70 8.00
CA GLU A 130 -8.04 5.79 9.09
C GLU A 130 -6.55 5.46 9.10
N GLU A 131 -5.96 5.39 10.30
CA GLU A 131 -4.63 4.81 10.48
C GLU A 131 -4.72 3.29 10.51
N ARG A 132 -3.89 2.63 9.68
CA ARG A 132 -3.80 1.18 9.53
C ARG A 132 -2.35 0.73 9.66
N ILE A 133 -2.00 0.14 10.80
CA ILE A 133 -0.67 -0.44 11.02
C ILE A 133 -0.67 -1.86 10.49
N TYR A 134 -0.05 -2.06 9.33
CA TYR A 134 -0.10 -3.32 8.61
C TYR A 134 1.27 -3.95 8.39
N ARG A 135 1.32 -5.28 8.45
CA ARG A 135 2.43 -6.04 7.89
C ARG A 135 2.45 -5.86 6.37
N MET A 136 3.63 -5.72 5.82
CA MET A 136 3.89 -5.75 4.38
C MET A 136 4.93 -6.82 4.11
N ARG A 137 4.70 -7.69 3.13
CA ARG A 137 5.58 -8.76 2.72
C ARG A 137 5.92 -8.66 1.23
N CYS A 138 7.18 -8.47 0.91
CA CYS A 138 7.65 -8.51 -0.46
C CYS A 138 7.86 -9.96 -0.93
N VAL A 139 7.60 -10.23 -2.21
CA VAL A 139 7.90 -11.52 -2.83
C VAL A 139 9.40 -11.86 -2.71
N GLU A 140 10.28 -10.88 -2.61
CA GLU A 140 11.74 -11.02 -2.40
C GLU A 140 12.14 -11.45 -0.97
N ALA A 141 11.21 -11.97 -0.18
CA ALA A 141 11.45 -12.51 1.16
C ALA A 141 11.94 -11.49 2.21
N TRP A 142 11.50 -10.25 2.12
CA TRP A 142 11.66 -9.25 3.17
C TRP A 142 10.30 -8.66 3.57
N SER A 143 10.22 -8.06 4.75
CA SER A 143 8.98 -7.52 5.30
C SER A 143 9.19 -6.26 6.14
N MET A 144 8.11 -5.51 6.32
CA MET A 144 8.01 -4.34 7.19
C MET A 144 6.68 -4.34 7.93
N VAL A 145 6.57 -3.53 8.98
CA VAL A 145 5.31 -3.08 9.58
C VAL A 145 5.18 -1.59 9.33
N ILE A 146 4.11 -1.18 8.68
CA ILE A 146 3.96 0.17 8.14
C ILE A 146 2.65 0.81 8.61
N PRO A 147 2.70 2.00 9.26
CA PRO A 147 1.52 2.74 9.70
C PRO A 147 0.99 3.61 8.56
N TRP A 148 0.14 3.04 7.73
CA TRP A 148 -0.55 3.73 6.65
C TRP A 148 -1.66 4.63 7.16
N VAL A 149 -1.95 5.70 6.43
CA VAL A 149 -3.21 6.44 6.54
C VAL A 149 -3.92 6.32 5.20
N GLY A 150 -5.17 5.89 5.24
CA GLY A 150 -5.92 5.65 4.01
C GLY A 150 -7.43 5.55 4.22
N ILE A 151 -8.10 5.22 3.13
CA ILE A 151 -9.55 5.07 3.03
C ILE A 151 -9.83 3.60 2.75
N PRO A 152 -10.79 2.95 3.43
CA PRO A 152 -11.26 1.61 3.05
C PRO A 152 -11.67 1.60 1.57
N LEU A 153 -11.05 0.71 0.78
CA LEU A 153 -11.34 0.62 -0.66
C LEU A 153 -12.82 0.34 -0.93
N ALA A 154 -13.46 -0.44 -0.06
CA ALA A 154 -14.89 -0.72 -0.12
C ALA A 154 -15.76 0.54 -0.09
N ASP A 155 -15.39 1.58 0.66
CA ASP A 155 -16.17 2.80 0.76
C ASP A 155 -16.06 3.64 -0.52
N ILE A 156 -14.87 3.66 -1.11
CA ILE A 156 -14.66 4.27 -2.45
C ILE A 156 -15.48 3.52 -3.50
N ILE A 157 -15.41 2.20 -3.54
CA ILE A 157 -16.15 1.37 -4.51
C ILE A 157 -17.65 1.59 -4.38
N LYS A 158 -18.20 1.61 -3.16
CA LYS A 158 -19.62 1.91 -2.92
C LYS A 158 -20.02 3.29 -3.46
N HIS A 159 -19.17 4.30 -3.25
CA HIS A 159 -19.40 5.65 -3.76
C HIS A 159 -19.45 5.71 -5.29
N LEU A 160 -18.58 4.93 -5.95
CA LEU A 160 -18.49 4.87 -7.41
C LEU A 160 -19.61 4.05 -8.07
N GLN A 161 -20.33 3.22 -7.31
CA GLN A 161 -21.49 2.45 -7.76
C GLN A 161 -21.18 1.55 -8.99
N PRO A 162 -20.29 0.55 -8.87
CA PRO A 162 -20.06 -0.40 -9.95
C PRO A 162 -21.35 -1.17 -10.29
N THR A 163 -21.49 -1.56 -11.56
CA THR A 163 -22.61 -2.37 -12.00
C THR A 163 -22.49 -3.82 -11.51
N SER A 164 -23.55 -4.61 -11.61
CA SER A 164 -23.53 -6.04 -11.24
C SER A 164 -22.59 -6.88 -12.11
N LYS A 165 -22.15 -6.36 -13.26
CA LYS A 165 -21.17 -6.97 -14.13
C LYS A 165 -19.72 -6.79 -13.67
N ALA A 166 -19.46 -5.83 -12.78
CA ALA A 166 -18.13 -5.62 -12.24
C ALA A 166 -17.70 -6.82 -11.36
N LYS A 167 -16.77 -7.62 -11.83
CA LYS A 167 -16.19 -8.76 -11.12
C LYS A 167 -14.77 -8.47 -10.63
N TYR A 168 -14.11 -7.51 -11.26
CA TYR A 168 -12.74 -7.09 -10.99
C TYR A 168 -12.63 -5.58 -11.01
N VAL A 169 -11.63 -5.08 -10.29
CA VAL A 169 -11.14 -3.71 -10.39
C VAL A 169 -9.68 -3.71 -10.78
N GLU A 170 -9.37 -3.03 -11.87
CA GLU A 170 -8.01 -2.76 -12.36
C GLU A 170 -7.56 -1.39 -11.86
N PHE A 171 -6.31 -1.29 -11.49
CA PHE A 171 -5.62 -0.05 -11.13
C PHE A 171 -4.48 0.18 -12.11
N VAL A 172 -4.26 1.43 -12.49
CA VAL A 172 -3.17 1.82 -13.41
C VAL A 172 -2.36 2.95 -12.80
N THR A 173 -1.04 2.79 -12.80
CA THR A 173 -0.08 3.83 -12.41
C THR A 173 0.06 4.90 -13.49
N LEU A 174 0.45 6.10 -13.11
CA LEU A 174 0.86 7.16 -14.04
C LEU A 174 1.93 6.67 -15.01
N HIS A 175 1.72 6.92 -16.30
CA HIS A 175 2.73 6.72 -17.34
C HIS A 175 3.27 8.06 -17.80
N ASP A 176 4.39 8.47 -17.26
CA ASP A 176 5.09 9.71 -17.61
C ASP A 176 6.60 9.54 -17.43
N PRO A 177 7.32 9.08 -18.46
CA PRO A 177 8.76 8.85 -18.37
C PRO A 177 9.61 10.09 -18.11
N THR A 178 9.04 11.29 -18.18
CA THR A 178 9.74 12.54 -17.83
C THR A 178 9.76 12.75 -16.32
N ARG A 179 8.65 12.45 -15.65
CA ARG A 179 8.51 12.53 -14.18
C ARG A 179 8.92 11.25 -13.47
N MET A 180 8.83 10.10 -14.14
CA MET A 180 9.16 8.76 -13.63
C MET A 180 10.25 8.12 -14.50
N PRO A 181 11.53 8.44 -14.28
CA PRO A 181 12.64 8.10 -15.18
C PRO A 181 12.88 6.59 -15.36
N GLY A 182 12.47 5.75 -14.40
CA GLY A 182 12.55 4.31 -14.50
C GLY A 182 11.69 3.74 -15.64
N GLN A 183 10.63 4.43 -16.05
CA GLN A 183 9.77 4.03 -17.17
C GLN A 183 10.45 4.16 -18.54
N LYS A 184 11.62 4.78 -18.64
CA LYS A 184 12.46 4.78 -19.84
C LYS A 184 13.16 3.44 -20.05
N ARG A 185 13.26 2.62 -19.02
CA ARG A 185 13.91 1.30 -19.06
C ARG A 185 12.88 0.23 -19.44
N PRO A 186 13.16 -0.68 -20.37
CA PRO A 186 12.24 -1.73 -20.80
C PRO A 186 12.23 -2.94 -19.83
N VAL A 187 12.26 -2.67 -18.52
CA VAL A 187 12.27 -3.70 -17.48
C VAL A 187 10.89 -4.30 -17.22
N LEU A 188 9.83 -3.51 -17.49
CA LEU A 188 8.43 -3.90 -17.39
C LEU A 188 7.65 -3.33 -18.57
N GLN A 189 6.45 -3.87 -18.80
CA GLN A 189 5.50 -3.23 -19.71
C GLN A 189 4.80 -2.09 -18.98
N TRP A 190 5.02 -0.85 -19.44
CA TRP A 190 4.39 0.35 -18.89
C TRP A 190 3.05 0.69 -19.55
N PRO A 191 2.09 1.31 -18.86
CA PRO A 191 2.10 1.62 -17.42
C PRO A 191 1.99 0.37 -16.55
N TYR A 192 2.44 0.47 -15.29
CA TYR A 192 2.23 -0.59 -14.30
C TYR A 192 0.72 -0.75 -14.03
N ARG A 193 0.26 -2.01 -14.00
CA ARG A 193 -1.14 -2.39 -13.83
C ARG A 193 -1.27 -3.48 -12.79
N GLU A 194 -2.30 -3.37 -11.98
CA GLU A 194 -2.70 -4.38 -11.02
C GLU A 194 -4.21 -4.53 -10.94
N GLY A 195 -4.66 -5.65 -10.40
CA GLY A 195 -6.08 -5.92 -10.26
C GLY A 195 -6.42 -6.75 -9.04
N LEU A 196 -7.65 -6.59 -8.59
CA LEU A 196 -8.28 -7.39 -7.53
C LEU A 196 -9.60 -7.95 -8.02
N ARG A 197 -9.99 -9.11 -7.51
CA ARG A 197 -11.39 -9.52 -7.56
C ARG A 197 -12.22 -8.53 -6.73
N MET A 198 -13.49 -8.39 -7.07
CA MET A 198 -14.37 -7.45 -6.37
C MET A 198 -14.54 -7.79 -4.88
N ASP A 199 -14.61 -9.07 -4.52
CA ASP A 199 -14.70 -9.50 -3.12
C ASP A 199 -13.43 -9.18 -2.32
N GLU A 200 -12.24 -9.28 -2.94
CA GLU A 200 -10.97 -8.85 -2.36
C GLU A 200 -10.92 -7.32 -2.18
N ALA A 201 -11.38 -6.58 -3.19
CA ALA A 201 -11.42 -5.12 -3.16
C ALA A 201 -12.43 -4.58 -2.13
N MET A 202 -13.52 -5.31 -1.90
CA MET A 202 -14.54 -4.99 -0.89
C MET A 202 -14.17 -5.45 0.52
N HIS A 203 -13.07 -6.17 0.69
CA HIS A 203 -12.66 -6.65 2.00
C HIS A 203 -12.18 -5.49 2.89
N PRO A 204 -12.56 -5.45 4.18
CA PRO A 204 -12.22 -4.32 5.07
C PRO A 204 -10.73 -4.01 5.25
N LEU A 205 -9.85 -4.98 4.99
CA LEU A 205 -8.40 -4.79 5.07
C LEU A 205 -7.81 -4.09 3.84
N ALA A 206 -8.51 -4.05 2.69
CA ALA A 206 -8.03 -3.35 1.51
C ALA A 206 -8.27 -1.85 1.64
N ILE A 207 -7.22 -1.04 1.46
CA ILE A 207 -7.30 0.43 1.55
C ILE A 207 -6.61 1.11 0.36
N LEU A 208 -7.05 2.33 0.03
CA LEU A 208 -6.25 3.28 -0.72
C LEU A 208 -5.54 4.20 0.28
N ALA A 209 -4.22 4.07 0.37
CA ALA A 209 -3.40 4.87 1.27
C ALA A 209 -3.00 6.20 0.63
N VAL A 210 -3.11 7.27 1.40
CA VAL A 210 -2.75 8.65 1.06
C VAL A 210 -1.75 9.23 2.05
N GLY A 211 -1.39 8.46 3.06
CA GLY A 211 -0.47 8.90 4.11
C GLY A 211 0.31 7.77 4.76
N LEU A 212 1.31 8.18 5.51
CA LEU A 212 2.26 7.36 6.23
C LEU A 212 2.66 8.08 7.53
N TYR A 213 2.61 7.40 8.69
CA TYR A 213 2.90 7.99 10.00
C TYR A 213 2.07 9.26 10.33
N GLY A 214 0.82 9.32 9.90
CA GLY A 214 -0.06 10.48 10.11
C GLY A 214 0.25 11.68 9.23
N GLU A 215 1.14 11.55 8.26
CA GLU A 215 1.55 12.58 7.31
C GLU A 215 1.23 12.17 5.88
N VAL A 216 1.20 13.13 4.97
CA VAL A 216 1.02 12.90 3.53
C VAL A 216 2.06 11.90 3.01
N LEU A 217 1.62 11.02 2.13
CA LEU A 217 2.43 9.93 1.60
C LEU A 217 3.67 10.44 0.86
N PRO A 218 4.88 10.00 1.23
CA PRO A 218 6.10 10.36 0.52
C PRO A 218 6.12 9.81 -0.92
N ASN A 219 6.75 10.54 -1.82
CA ASN A 219 6.81 10.21 -3.25
C ASN A 219 7.29 8.78 -3.51
N GLN A 220 8.39 8.37 -2.90
CA GLN A 220 8.98 7.03 -3.05
C GLN A 220 8.11 5.92 -2.45
N ASN A 221 7.13 6.26 -1.62
CA ASN A 221 6.18 5.32 -1.05
C ASN A 221 4.88 5.22 -1.86
N GLY A 222 4.80 5.90 -3.02
CA GLY A 222 3.69 5.76 -3.96
C GLY A 222 2.68 6.89 -3.97
N ALA A 223 3.12 8.12 -3.59
CA ALA A 223 2.28 9.33 -3.62
C ALA A 223 1.64 9.55 -5.00
N PRO A 224 0.48 10.26 -5.04
CA PRO A 224 -0.28 10.76 -3.90
C PRO A 224 -1.25 9.72 -3.31
N ILE A 225 -1.51 8.61 -4.03
CA ILE A 225 -2.45 7.57 -3.63
C ILE A 225 -1.98 6.20 -4.14
N ARG A 226 -2.09 5.19 -3.28
CA ARG A 226 -1.66 3.82 -3.58
C ARG A 226 -2.60 2.79 -2.98
N LEU A 227 -2.59 1.58 -3.56
CA LEU A 227 -3.26 0.42 -2.99
C LEU A 227 -2.42 -0.21 -1.86
N VAL A 228 -3.08 -0.66 -0.79
CA VAL A 228 -2.51 -1.51 0.25
C VAL A 228 -3.44 -2.67 0.56
N VAL A 229 -2.94 -3.89 0.34
CA VAL A 229 -3.64 -5.16 0.58
C VAL A 229 -2.70 -6.04 1.40
N PRO A 230 -2.82 -6.05 2.75
CA PRO A 230 -1.76 -6.54 3.62
C PRO A 230 -1.51 -8.06 3.56
N TRP A 231 -2.46 -8.85 3.09
CA TRP A 231 -2.31 -10.30 2.97
C TRP A 231 -1.69 -10.76 1.64
N LYS A 232 -1.45 -9.81 0.71
CA LYS A 232 -0.84 -10.06 -0.59
C LYS A 232 0.61 -9.60 -0.64
N TYR A 233 1.39 -10.17 -1.54
CA TYR A 233 2.75 -9.72 -1.80
C TYR A 233 2.78 -8.24 -2.24
N GLY A 234 3.87 -7.55 -1.88
CA GLY A 234 4.02 -6.11 -2.07
C GLY A 234 3.85 -5.60 -3.50
N PHE A 235 4.15 -6.41 -4.52
CA PHE A 235 3.98 -6.00 -5.91
C PHE A 235 2.51 -5.78 -6.30
N LYS A 236 1.56 -6.39 -5.59
CA LYS A 236 0.13 -6.17 -5.74
C LYS A 236 -0.32 -4.77 -5.31
N ASN A 237 0.46 -4.13 -4.48
CA ASN A 237 0.17 -2.82 -3.89
C ASN A 237 0.63 -1.68 -4.81
N ILE A 238 -0.06 -1.51 -5.94
CA ILE A 238 0.21 -0.51 -6.98
C ILE A 238 0.24 0.92 -6.44
N LYS A 239 1.11 1.76 -7.00
CA LYS A 239 1.46 3.11 -6.54
C LYS A 239 1.07 4.18 -7.55
N SER A 240 0.94 5.44 -7.10
CA SER A 240 0.68 6.61 -7.94
C SER A 240 -0.44 6.37 -8.95
N ILE A 241 -1.60 5.95 -8.41
CA ILE A 241 -2.76 5.51 -9.19
C ILE A 241 -3.39 6.70 -9.93
N VAL A 242 -3.64 6.55 -11.22
CA VAL A 242 -4.36 7.53 -12.06
C VAL A 242 -5.64 6.95 -12.68
N LYS A 243 -5.89 5.64 -12.52
CA LYS A 243 -7.09 5.02 -13.08
C LYS A 243 -7.58 3.84 -12.23
N LEU A 244 -8.90 3.76 -12.07
CA LEU A 244 -9.65 2.60 -11.63
C LEU A 244 -10.59 2.17 -12.77
N ARG A 245 -10.50 0.92 -13.22
CA ARG A 245 -11.39 0.36 -14.23
C ARG A 245 -12.11 -0.86 -13.68
N PHE A 246 -13.42 -0.82 -13.70
CA PHE A 246 -14.26 -1.97 -13.33
C PHE A 246 -14.51 -2.85 -14.53
N SER A 247 -14.34 -4.16 -14.40
CA SER A 247 -14.46 -5.10 -15.51
C SER A 247 -15.12 -6.41 -15.14
N GLU A 248 -15.73 -7.07 -16.11
CA GLU A 248 -16.27 -8.42 -15.95
C GLU A 248 -15.18 -9.48 -16.00
N GLN A 249 -14.14 -9.24 -16.80
CA GLN A 249 -13.01 -10.15 -17.00
C GLN A 249 -11.81 -9.74 -16.13
N PRO A 250 -10.98 -10.71 -15.69
CA PRO A 250 -9.77 -10.41 -14.94
C PRO A 250 -8.80 -9.56 -15.76
N PRO A 251 -8.29 -8.46 -15.20
CA PRO A 251 -7.28 -7.65 -15.88
C PRO A 251 -5.94 -8.38 -15.95
N GLN A 252 -5.18 -8.09 -17.00
CA GLN A 252 -3.79 -8.50 -17.08
C GLN A 252 -2.94 -7.61 -16.17
N THR A 253 -2.14 -8.22 -15.30
CA THR A 253 -1.27 -7.50 -14.37
C THR A 253 0.18 -7.51 -14.83
N THR A 254 0.92 -6.47 -14.52
CA THR A 254 2.28 -6.24 -15.05
C THR A 254 3.22 -7.40 -14.77
N TRP A 255 3.32 -7.85 -13.50
CA TRP A 255 4.22 -8.95 -13.16
C TRP A 255 3.75 -10.30 -13.67
N ASN A 256 2.43 -10.54 -13.76
CA ASN A 256 1.91 -11.77 -14.36
C ASN A 256 2.26 -11.85 -15.86
N ILE A 257 2.20 -10.73 -16.60
CA ILE A 257 2.65 -10.67 -18.01
C ILE A 257 4.16 -10.94 -18.09
N GLN A 258 4.95 -10.33 -17.21
CA GLN A 258 6.41 -10.43 -17.22
C GLN A 258 6.93 -11.83 -16.89
N GLY A 259 6.27 -12.51 -15.94
CA GLY A 259 6.69 -13.85 -15.51
C GLY A 259 5.51 -14.66 -14.94
N PRO A 260 4.64 -15.22 -15.79
CA PRO A 260 3.40 -15.88 -15.34
C PRO A 260 3.63 -17.14 -14.47
N ARG A 261 4.83 -17.72 -14.50
CA ARG A 261 5.23 -18.84 -13.64
C ARG A 261 5.80 -18.40 -12.28
N GLU A 262 6.08 -17.11 -12.12
CA GLU A 262 6.69 -16.53 -10.91
C GLU A 262 5.70 -15.66 -10.14
N TYR A 263 4.77 -15.00 -10.86
CA TYR A 263 3.89 -13.96 -10.32
C TYR A 263 2.44 -14.24 -10.71
N GLY A 264 1.71 -14.86 -9.80
CA GLY A 264 0.30 -15.16 -10.01
C GLY A 264 -0.59 -13.93 -9.85
N PHE A 265 -1.81 -14.02 -10.38
CA PHE A 265 -2.80 -12.93 -10.28
C PHE A 265 -3.18 -12.62 -8.83
N TYR A 266 -3.40 -13.64 -8.01
CA TYR A 266 -3.84 -13.45 -6.63
C TYR A 266 -2.74 -12.87 -5.75
N ALA A 267 -1.50 -13.30 -5.95
CA ALA A 267 -0.33 -12.80 -5.23
C ALA A 267 -0.48 -12.87 -3.70
N ASN A 268 -1.21 -13.87 -3.19
CA ASN A 268 -1.38 -14.08 -1.76
C ASN A 268 -0.07 -14.56 -1.13
N VAL A 269 0.29 -14.02 0.03
CA VAL A 269 1.47 -14.50 0.75
C VAL A 269 1.26 -15.94 1.17
N ASN A 270 2.05 -16.85 0.59
CA ASN A 270 1.95 -18.29 0.84
C ASN A 270 3.35 -18.88 1.08
N PRO A 271 3.70 -19.26 2.33
CA PRO A 271 4.99 -19.87 2.66
C PRO A 271 5.19 -21.27 2.08
N GLU A 272 4.14 -21.90 1.55
CA GLU A 272 4.16 -23.25 0.98
C GLU A 272 4.40 -23.24 -0.54
N VAL A 273 4.41 -22.07 -1.17
CA VAL A 273 4.66 -21.90 -2.61
C VAL A 273 5.91 -21.06 -2.78
N ASP A 274 7.02 -21.70 -3.06
CA ASP A 274 8.29 -21.04 -3.27
C ASP A 274 8.33 -20.25 -4.60
N HIS A 275 9.07 -19.16 -4.62
CA HIS A 275 9.46 -18.54 -5.88
C HIS A 275 10.52 -19.43 -6.56
N PRO A 276 10.56 -19.54 -7.90
CA PRO A 276 11.53 -20.42 -8.58
C PRO A 276 13.00 -20.20 -8.20
N ARG A 277 13.33 -19.02 -7.68
CA ARG A 277 14.71 -18.63 -7.34
C ARG A 277 15.02 -18.58 -5.84
N TRP A 278 14.02 -18.60 -4.96
CA TRP A 278 14.18 -18.55 -3.49
C TRP A 278 12.98 -19.09 -2.74
N THR A 279 13.19 -19.47 -1.48
CA THR A 279 12.12 -19.94 -0.62
C THR A 279 11.27 -18.80 -0.07
N GLN A 280 9.95 -19.05 0.06
CA GLN A 280 9.00 -18.16 0.70
C GLN A 280 8.72 -18.52 2.17
N SER A 281 9.27 -19.63 2.67
CA SER A 281 9.01 -20.11 4.03
C SER A 281 9.55 -19.22 5.13
N LYS A 282 10.54 -18.38 4.83
CA LYS A 282 11.16 -17.43 5.78
C LYS A 282 11.29 -16.04 5.17
N GLU A 283 11.28 -15.04 6.03
CA GLU A 283 11.42 -13.64 5.66
C GLU A 283 12.38 -12.91 6.57
N ARG A 284 12.99 -11.82 6.08
CA ARG A 284 13.78 -10.88 6.86
C ARG A 284 12.96 -9.62 7.12
N ARG A 285 12.60 -9.35 8.37
CA ARG A 285 12.05 -8.04 8.74
C ARG A 285 13.18 -7.01 8.63
N ILE A 286 12.94 -5.94 7.86
CA ILE A 286 13.92 -4.85 7.73
C ILE A 286 14.22 -4.28 9.12
N GLY A 287 15.49 -4.03 9.40
CA GLY A 287 15.97 -3.63 10.73
C GLY A 287 16.25 -4.79 11.71
N GLU A 288 15.85 -6.04 11.37
CA GLU A 288 16.18 -7.21 12.18
C GLU A 288 17.33 -8.04 11.58
N PHE A 289 18.11 -8.65 12.45
CA PHE A 289 19.25 -9.50 12.03
C PHE A 289 18.80 -10.91 11.62
N LEU A 290 17.86 -11.50 12.38
CA LEU A 290 17.42 -12.88 12.17
C LEU A 290 16.21 -12.95 11.24
N LYS A 291 16.18 -13.98 10.39
CA LYS A 291 14.99 -14.32 9.61
C LYS A 291 13.92 -14.95 10.51
N ARG A 292 12.67 -14.62 10.23
CA ARG A 292 11.48 -15.20 10.87
C ARG A 292 10.71 -16.11 9.91
N LYS A 293 9.81 -16.92 10.44
CA LYS A 293 8.88 -17.73 9.63
C LYS A 293 7.88 -16.79 8.93
N THR A 294 7.67 -16.98 7.65
CA THR A 294 6.60 -16.31 6.91
C THR A 294 5.25 -16.89 7.33
N LEU A 295 4.28 -16.03 7.58
CA LEU A 295 2.91 -16.41 7.90
C LEU A 295 2.06 -16.45 6.64
N LYS A 296 1.19 -17.47 6.53
CA LYS A 296 0.22 -17.56 5.43
C LYS A 296 -0.68 -16.33 5.42
N PHE A 297 -1.00 -15.82 4.23
CA PHE A 297 -1.68 -14.53 4.08
C PHE A 297 -1.03 -13.39 4.90
N ASN A 298 0.29 -13.45 5.10
CA ASN A 298 1.03 -12.49 5.90
C ASN A 298 0.50 -12.36 7.35
N GLY A 299 -0.12 -13.42 7.89
CA GLY A 299 -0.72 -13.46 9.21
C GLY A 299 -2.15 -12.92 9.31
N TYR A 300 -2.83 -12.72 8.19
CA TYR A 300 -4.23 -12.32 8.11
C TYR A 300 -5.16 -13.48 7.69
N GLU A 301 -4.74 -14.72 7.97
CA GLU A 301 -5.47 -15.92 7.52
C GLU A 301 -6.90 -15.97 8.08
N GLU A 302 -7.08 -15.62 9.35
CA GLU A 302 -8.40 -15.63 9.99
C GLU A 302 -9.41 -14.68 9.33
N GLU A 303 -8.92 -13.56 8.79
CA GLU A 303 -9.74 -12.54 8.16
C GLU A 303 -10.06 -12.84 6.70
N VAL A 304 -9.13 -13.48 5.97
CA VAL A 304 -9.21 -13.54 4.50
C VAL A 304 -9.32 -14.93 3.90
N ALA A 305 -9.06 -16.02 4.66
CA ALA A 305 -9.06 -17.37 4.11
C ALA A 305 -10.38 -17.76 3.45
N SER A 306 -11.51 -17.25 3.97
CA SER A 306 -12.83 -17.51 3.41
C SER A 306 -13.02 -17.02 1.98
N LEU A 307 -12.30 -15.96 1.55
CA LEU A 307 -12.31 -15.45 0.17
C LEU A 307 -11.80 -16.49 -0.84
N TYR A 308 -11.00 -17.44 -0.37
CA TYR A 308 -10.30 -18.44 -1.18
C TYR A 308 -10.77 -19.85 -0.91
N ALA A 309 -11.91 -20.03 -0.23
CA ALA A 309 -12.50 -21.32 0.07
C ALA A 309 -12.72 -22.13 -1.23
N GLY A 310 -12.24 -23.37 -1.25
CA GLY A 310 -12.32 -24.24 -2.44
C GLY A 310 -11.28 -23.97 -3.54
N MET A 311 -10.40 -22.99 -3.38
CA MET A 311 -9.32 -22.71 -4.32
C MET A 311 -8.03 -23.48 -3.94
N ASP A 312 -7.38 -24.08 -4.93
CA ASP A 312 -6.02 -24.61 -4.77
C ASP A 312 -5.00 -23.47 -4.80
N LEU A 313 -4.56 -23.02 -3.62
CA LEU A 313 -3.63 -21.91 -3.47
C LEU A 313 -2.18 -22.21 -3.93
N LYS A 314 -1.87 -23.46 -4.30
CA LYS A 314 -0.61 -23.80 -4.96
C LYS A 314 -0.67 -23.53 -6.47
N LYS A 315 -1.86 -23.57 -7.02
CA LYS A 315 -2.13 -23.31 -8.43
C LYS A 315 -2.54 -21.85 -8.67
N PHE A 316 -3.32 -21.28 -7.74
CA PHE A 316 -3.84 -19.91 -7.79
C PHE A 316 -3.09 -19.01 -6.81
N TYR A 317 -1.85 -18.74 -7.09
CA TYR A 317 -0.96 -17.90 -6.28
C TYR A 317 -0.81 -16.47 -6.85
#